data_3b7ecebe12569d57c7eca9784ad1d67d
#
_entry.id   3b7ecebe12569d57c7eca9784ad1d67d
#
_cell.length_a   1.000
_cell.length_b   1.000
_cell.length_c   1.000
_cell.angle_alpha   90.00
_cell.angle_beta   90.00
_cell.angle_gamma   90.00
#
_symmetry.space_group_name_H-M   'P 1'
#
loop_
_entity.id
_entity.type
_entity.pdbx_description
1 polymer ?
#
loop_
_entity_poly.entity_id
_entity_poly.type
_entity_poly.pdbx_seq_one_letter_code
_entity_poly.pdbx_strand_id
1 'polypeptide(L)'
;MPYKKGKGLVAAALMASLCLLPGLVPAPVRAAGEALRADTRALKQADWQLGRPYGRPMLDVAQGADTILGPATIPARQMVHFIRQRNPHPKLNAPLEDVVQAYYDEAGREGIRPDVALCQALKETGYFAYGGDVSPDQNNFCGLGATGNRVAGARFATPQLGVRAHIQHLLAYASTERPKTAIIDPRYELLAEK
;
A
#
# COMPACT_ATOMS: atom_id res chain seq x y z
N MET A 1 22.58 2.95 28.79
CA MET A 1 23.22 2.56 27.53
C MET A 1 22.58 3.36 26.41
N PRO A 2 23.33 4.16 25.64
CA PRO A 2 22.72 5.04 24.60
C PRO A 2 22.37 4.26 23.33
N TYR A 3 21.17 4.50 22.85
CA TYR A 3 20.59 4.01 21.61
C TYR A 3 21.34 4.60 20.39
N LYS A 4 21.96 3.77 19.59
CA LYS A 4 22.58 4.18 18.33
C LYS A 4 21.49 4.42 17.28
N LYS A 5 21.26 5.68 16.88
CA LYS A 5 20.44 6.08 15.73
C LYS A 5 21.03 5.50 14.45
N GLY A 6 20.28 4.62 13.79
CA GLY A 6 20.65 4.00 12.52
C GLY A 6 20.60 5.00 11.36
N LYS A 7 21.61 4.91 10.49
CA LYS A 7 21.85 5.74 9.30
C LYS A 7 20.95 5.35 8.11
N GLY A 8 19.63 5.36 8.30
CA GLY A 8 18.70 4.92 7.23
C GLY A 8 17.93 6.05 6.52
N LEU A 9 17.96 7.27 7.03
CA LEU A 9 17.08 8.35 6.53
C LEU A 9 17.73 9.27 5.46
N VAL A 10 19.00 9.12 5.14
CA VAL A 10 19.71 10.04 4.24
C VAL A 10 19.65 9.59 2.78
N ALA A 11 19.41 8.32 2.50
CA ALA A 11 19.39 7.79 1.13
C ALA A 11 18.12 8.12 0.33
N ALA A 12 17.01 8.38 0.98
CA ALA A 12 15.73 8.71 0.29
C ALA A 12 15.66 10.17 -0.18
N ALA A 13 16.36 11.08 0.49
CA ALA A 13 16.35 12.51 0.16
C ALA A 13 17.26 12.89 -1.03
N LEU A 14 18.29 12.09 -1.33
CA LEU A 14 19.24 12.37 -2.42
C LEU A 14 18.71 11.99 -3.81
N MET A 15 17.74 11.08 -3.90
CA MET A 15 17.17 10.68 -5.21
C MET A 15 16.11 11.66 -5.73
N ALA A 16 15.50 12.46 -4.87
CA ALA A 16 14.51 13.45 -5.29
C ALA A 16 15.13 14.73 -5.88
N SER A 17 16.39 15.02 -5.53
CA SER A 17 17.07 16.28 -5.95
C SER A 17 17.74 16.18 -7.32
N LEU A 18 17.93 14.97 -7.87
CA LEU A 18 18.62 14.79 -9.18
C LEU A 18 17.66 14.88 -10.38
N CYS A 19 16.35 14.97 -10.17
CA CYS A 19 15.36 15.02 -11.25
C CYS A 19 14.98 16.44 -11.70
N LEU A 20 15.61 17.49 -11.17
CA LEU A 20 15.20 18.89 -11.43
C LEU A 20 16.06 19.66 -12.44
N LEU A 21 17.07 19.06 -13.08
CA LEU A 21 17.80 19.71 -14.15
C LEU A 21 17.36 19.14 -15.52
N PRO A 22 16.68 19.93 -16.37
CA PRO A 22 16.31 19.50 -17.71
C PRO A 22 17.59 19.40 -18.55
N GLY A 23 18.07 18.18 -18.79
CA GLY A 23 19.24 17.91 -19.62
C GLY A 23 20.18 16.81 -19.14
N LEU A 24 20.09 16.38 -17.88
CA LEU A 24 21.04 15.39 -17.32
C LEU A 24 20.50 13.95 -17.23
N VAL A 25 19.28 13.71 -17.69
CA VAL A 25 18.70 12.34 -17.68
C VAL A 25 19.15 11.61 -18.94
N PRO A 26 19.82 10.45 -18.84
CA PRO A 26 20.22 9.66 -20.00
C PRO A 26 19.01 9.31 -20.88
N ALA A 27 19.20 9.33 -22.21
CA ALA A 27 18.14 9.08 -23.20
C ALA A 27 17.25 7.84 -22.92
N PRO A 28 17.77 6.67 -22.46
CA PRO A 28 16.94 5.52 -22.15
C PRO A 28 16.02 5.73 -20.94
N VAL A 29 16.42 6.55 -19.95
CA VAL A 29 15.59 6.87 -18.79
C VAL A 29 14.47 7.84 -19.17
N ARG A 30 14.75 8.73 -20.13
CA ARG A 30 13.77 9.68 -20.67
C ARG A 30 12.70 8.97 -21.48
N ALA A 31 13.09 8.06 -22.36
CA ALA A 31 12.18 7.23 -23.15
C ALA A 31 11.30 6.33 -22.27
N ALA A 32 11.83 5.73 -21.21
CA ALA A 32 11.08 4.94 -20.26
C ALA A 32 10.06 5.79 -19.47
N GLY A 33 10.43 7.01 -19.10
CA GLY A 33 9.54 7.96 -18.44
C GLY A 33 8.40 8.44 -19.35
N GLU A 34 8.67 8.65 -20.63
CA GLU A 34 7.66 9.03 -21.63
C GLU A 34 6.74 7.87 -21.96
N ALA A 35 7.25 6.65 -22.10
CA ALA A 35 6.47 5.43 -22.29
C ALA A 35 5.54 5.16 -21.09
N LEU A 36 6.04 5.34 -19.86
CA LEU A 36 5.23 5.19 -18.65
C LEU A 36 4.10 6.22 -18.58
N ARG A 37 4.35 7.48 -19.01
CA ARG A 37 3.33 8.54 -19.07
C ARG A 37 2.30 8.27 -20.16
N ALA A 38 2.70 7.73 -21.32
CA ALA A 38 1.80 7.34 -22.40
C ALA A 38 0.90 6.18 -21.97
N ASP A 39 1.46 5.18 -21.29
CA ASP A 39 0.70 4.03 -20.75
C ASP A 39 -0.29 4.48 -19.65
N THR A 40 0.13 5.37 -18.76
CA THR A 40 -0.76 5.96 -17.75
C THR A 40 -1.91 6.77 -18.38
N ARG A 41 -1.66 7.43 -19.51
CA ARG A 41 -2.68 8.18 -20.24
C ARG A 41 -3.65 7.25 -20.94
N ALA A 42 -3.18 6.18 -21.59
CA ALA A 42 -3.99 5.15 -22.21
C ALA A 42 -4.85 4.41 -21.18
N LEU A 43 -4.30 4.09 -20.01
CA LEU A 43 -5.04 3.49 -18.90
C LEU A 43 -6.15 4.41 -18.36
N LYS A 44 -5.89 5.71 -18.22
CA LYS A 44 -6.90 6.70 -17.84
C LYS A 44 -8.02 6.79 -18.88
N GLN A 45 -7.69 6.72 -20.17
CA GLN A 45 -8.65 6.81 -21.25
C GLN A 45 -9.52 5.54 -21.37
N ALA A 46 -8.95 4.36 -21.13
CA ALA A 46 -9.71 3.10 -21.07
C ALA A 46 -10.70 3.08 -19.89
N ASP A 47 -10.37 3.72 -18.76
CA ASP A 47 -11.27 3.87 -17.60
C ASP A 47 -12.52 4.69 -17.90
N TRP A 48 -12.41 5.67 -18.78
CA TRP A 48 -13.54 6.48 -19.22
C TRP A 48 -14.57 5.69 -20.05
N GLN A 49 -14.10 4.68 -20.79
CA GLN A 49 -14.95 3.89 -21.70
C GLN A 49 -15.67 2.73 -21.00
N LEU A 50 -15.23 2.30 -19.82
CA LEU A 50 -15.75 1.12 -19.14
C LEU A 50 -16.78 1.40 -18.03
N GLY A 51 -17.45 2.56 -18.06
CA GLY A 51 -18.60 2.90 -17.22
C GLY A 51 -18.44 2.45 -15.76
N ARG A 52 -17.83 3.25 -14.92
CA ARG A 52 -17.40 2.84 -13.59
C ARG A 52 -18.44 2.68 -12.53
N PRO A 53 -18.28 1.69 -11.62
CA PRO A 53 -18.92 1.71 -10.30
C PRO A 53 -18.28 2.66 -9.27
N TYR A 54 -17.15 3.28 -9.59
CA TYR A 54 -16.47 4.21 -8.65
C TYR A 54 -16.62 5.68 -9.11
N GLY A 55 -17.88 6.08 -9.33
CA GLY A 55 -18.23 7.46 -9.68
C GLY A 55 -18.14 8.41 -8.49
N ARG A 56 -16.95 8.88 -8.14
CA ARG A 56 -16.80 10.19 -7.51
C ARG A 56 -15.81 11.01 -8.33
N PRO A 57 -16.11 12.31 -8.58
CA PRO A 57 -15.17 13.20 -9.24
C PRO A 57 -13.87 13.20 -8.42
N MET A 58 -12.73 13.24 -9.11
CA MET A 58 -11.45 13.49 -8.47
C MET A 58 -11.59 14.78 -7.65
N LEU A 59 -11.68 14.63 -6.35
CA LEU A 59 -11.55 15.75 -5.44
C LEU A 59 -10.17 16.35 -5.66
N ASP A 60 -10.15 17.67 -5.71
CA ASP A 60 -8.94 18.47 -5.87
C ASP A 60 -7.84 17.96 -4.94
N VAL A 61 -6.79 17.41 -5.50
CA VAL A 61 -5.70 16.70 -4.80
C VAL A 61 -4.91 17.66 -3.89
N ALA A 62 -5.22 18.94 -3.92
CA ALA A 62 -4.50 19.99 -3.19
C ALA A 62 -4.80 20.05 -1.67
N GLN A 63 -5.84 19.39 -1.17
CA GLN A 63 -6.23 19.48 0.25
C GLN A 63 -6.42 18.11 0.90
N GLY A 64 -5.42 17.26 0.94
CA GLY A 64 -5.52 15.96 1.62
C GLY A 64 -4.52 14.93 1.15
N ALA A 65 -3.54 15.31 0.34
CA ALA A 65 -2.52 14.41 -0.18
C ALA A 65 -1.67 13.76 0.93
N ASP A 66 -1.62 14.36 2.11
CA ASP A 66 -0.77 13.93 3.22
C ASP A 66 -1.51 13.11 4.28
N THR A 67 -2.80 12.85 4.08
CA THR A 67 -3.59 12.05 5.03
C THR A 67 -3.76 10.62 4.56
N ILE A 68 -3.78 9.69 5.53
CA ILE A 68 -4.12 8.30 5.29
C ILE A 68 -5.64 8.07 5.16
N LEU A 69 -6.45 9.03 5.58
CA LEU A 69 -7.90 9.01 5.41
C LEU A 69 -8.27 9.55 4.02
N GLY A 70 -9.26 8.94 3.39
CA GLY A 70 -9.81 9.40 2.12
C GLY A 70 -9.92 8.32 1.04
N PRO A 71 -10.33 8.72 -0.17
CA PRO A 71 -10.41 7.82 -1.31
C PRO A 71 -9.04 7.52 -1.91
N ALA A 72 -8.95 6.43 -2.67
CA ALA A 72 -7.77 6.12 -3.47
C ALA A 72 -7.49 7.21 -4.52
N THR A 73 -6.21 7.52 -4.70
CA THR A 73 -5.75 8.37 -5.81
C THR A 73 -5.24 7.55 -6.98
N ILE A 74 -4.86 6.30 -6.74
CA ILE A 74 -4.37 5.34 -7.74
C ILE A 74 -5.39 4.23 -7.90
N PRO A 75 -5.84 3.88 -9.14
CA PRO A 75 -6.76 2.77 -9.36
C PRO A 75 -6.12 1.41 -9.04
N ALA A 76 -6.93 0.43 -8.56
CA ALA A 76 -6.50 -0.91 -8.20
C ALA A 76 -5.67 -1.60 -9.30
N ARG A 77 -6.12 -1.54 -10.55
CA ARG A 77 -5.41 -2.16 -11.69
C ARG A 77 -4.02 -1.56 -11.93
N GLN A 78 -3.84 -0.26 -11.68
CA GLN A 78 -2.54 0.38 -11.81
C GLN A 78 -1.59 -0.12 -10.70
N MET A 79 -2.10 -0.38 -9.51
CA MET A 79 -1.34 -1.01 -8.43
C MET A 79 -0.95 -2.45 -8.79
N VAL A 80 -1.85 -3.25 -9.37
CA VAL A 80 -1.53 -4.60 -9.87
C VAL A 80 -0.39 -4.54 -10.89
N HIS A 81 -0.50 -3.66 -11.89
CA HIS A 81 0.55 -3.50 -12.90
C HIS A 81 1.90 -3.11 -12.28
N PHE A 82 1.90 -2.13 -11.38
CA PHE A 82 3.10 -1.69 -10.67
C PHE A 82 3.76 -2.81 -9.87
N ILE A 83 2.95 -3.61 -9.14
CA ILE A 83 3.46 -4.73 -8.35
C ILE A 83 4.10 -5.78 -9.25
N ARG A 84 3.44 -6.16 -10.36
CA ARG A 84 3.97 -7.15 -11.31
C ARG A 84 5.26 -6.70 -11.98
N GLN A 85 5.45 -5.41 -12.21
CA GLN A 85 6.72 -4.88 -12.70
C GLN A 85 7.86 -5.03 -11.69
N ARG A 86 7.58 -4.96 -10.39
CA ARG A 86 8.57 -5.07 -9.30
C ARG A 86 8.80 -6.51 -8.87
N ASN A 87 7.74 -7.29 -8.82
CA ASN A 87 7.75 -8.70 -8.50
C ASN A 87 6.78 -9.45 -9.42
N PRO A 88 7.27 -10.08 -10.51
CA PRO A 88 6.41 -10.86 -11.42
C PRO A 88 5.74 -12.08 -10.75
N HIS A 89 6.32 -12.58 -9.65
CA HIS A 89 5.88 -13.79 -8.95
C HIS A 89 5.66 -13.52 -7.45
N PRO A 90 4.64 -12.71 -7.08
CA PRO A 90 4.34 -12.42 -5.68
C PRO A 90 3.92 -13.70 -4.95
N LYS A 91 4.46 -13.91 -3.76
CA LYS A 91 4.14 -15.06 -2.91
C LYS A 91 2.88 -14.75 -2.11
N LEU A 92 1.74 -15.10 -2.65
CA LEU A 92 0.42 -14.85 -2.05
C LEU A 92 -0.42 -16.13 -2.05
N ASN A 93 -1.36 -16.26 -1.11
CA ASN A 93 -2.31 -17.37 -1.02
C ASN A 93 -3.60 -17.12 -1.83
N ALA A 94 -3.61 -16.12 -2.68
CA ALA A 94 -4.69 -15.79 -3.63
C ALA A 94 -4.09 -15.06 -4.84
N PRO A 95 -4.83 -14.92 -5.95
CA PRO A 95 -4.44 -14.06 -7.06
C PRO A 95 -4.10 -12.64 -6.58
N LEU A 96 -3.09 -12.03 -7.20
CA LEU A 96 -2.66 -10.67 -6.83
C LEU A 96 -3.82 -9.67 -6.98
N GLU A 97 -4.62 -9.83 -8.02
CA GLU A 97 -5.79 -9.00 -8.29
C GLU A 97 -6.78 -9.02 -7.13
N ASP A 98 -7.03 -10.21 -6.57
CA ASP A 98 -7.97 -10.39 -5.45
C ASP A 98 -7.45 -9.74 -4.17
N VAL A 99 -6.13 -9.85 -3.90
CA VAL A 99 -5.51 -9.20 -2.75
C VAL A 99 -5.56 -7.68 -2.89
N VAL A 100 -5.23 -7.17 -4.07
CA VAL A 100 -5.33 -5.72 -4.34
C VAL A 100 -6.77 -5.25 -4.21
N GLN A 101 -7.75 -5.97 -4.78
CA GLN A 101 -9.15 -5.62 -4.67
C GLN A 101 -9.62 -5.63 -3.21
N ALA A 102 -9.18 -6.60 -2.41
CA ALA A 102 -9.49 -6.65 -0.97
C ALA A 102 -9.01 -5.38 -0.24
N TYR A 103 -7.84 -4.82 -0.60
CA TYR A 103 -7.40 -3.53 -0.07
C TYR A 103 -8.37 -2.40 -0.39
N TYR A 104 -8.86 -2.33 -1.62
CA TYR A 104 -9.79 -1.29 -2.06
C TYR A 104 -11.16 -1.44 -1.40
N ASP A 105 -11.63 -2.66 -1.20
CA ASP A 105 -12.92 -2.94 -0.57
C ASP A 105 -12.89 -2.68 0.94
N GLU A 106 -11.91 -3.24 1.66
CA GLU A 106 -11.81 -3.09 3.10
C GLU A 106 -11.47 -1.64 3.51
N ALA A 107 -10.53 -1.01 2.82
CA ALA A 107 -10.16 0.38 3.08
C ALA A 107 -11.31 1.35 2.75
N GLY A 108 -12.03 1.11 1.66
CA GLY A 108 -13.21 1.91 1.29
C GLY A 108 -14.32 1.86 2.32
N ARG A 109 -14.51 0.75 3.02
CA ARG A 109 -15.49 0.62 4.12
C ARG A 109 -15.11 1.47 5.33
N GLU A 110 -13.84 1.52 5.66
CA GLU A 110 -13.31 2.18 6.85
C GLU A 110 -12.88 3.63 6.61
N GLY A 111 -12.87 4.09 5.36
CA GLY A 111 -12.45 5.45 5.00
C GLY A 111 -10.93 5.64 4.95
N ILE A 112 -10.18 4.55 4.91
CA ILE A 112 -8.72 4.55 4.73
C ILE A 112 -8.38 4.60 3.24
N ARG A 113 -7.30 5.26 2.87
CA ARG A 113 -6.77 5.26 1.49
C ARG A 113 -6.16 3.90 1.13
N PRO A 114 -6.78 3.14 0.21
CA PRO A 114 -6.31 1.80 -0.13
C PRO A 114 -4.94 1.78 -0.81
N ASP A 115 -4.64 2.78 -1.63
CA ASP A 115 -3.36 2.93 -2.31
C ASP A 115 -2.21 3.14 -1.31
N VAL A 116 -2.42 3.92 -0.25
CA VAL A 116 -1.44 4.13 0.82
C VAL A 116 -1.25 2.87 1.65
N ALA A 117 -2.34 2.23 2.09
CA ALA A 117 -2.30 1.00 2.86
C ALA A 117 -1.58 -0.13 2.08
N LEU A 118 -1.89 -0.28 0.79
CA LEU A 118 -1.22 -1.26 -0.07
C LEU A 118 0.27 -0.94 -0.24
N CYS A 119 0.65 0.34 -0.41
CA CYS A 119 2.06 0.73 -0.47
C CYS A 119 2.82 0.38 0.81
N GLN A 120 2.19 0.50 1.98
CA GLN A 120 2.78 0.03 3.23
C GLN A 120 2.98 -1.49 3.21
N ALA A 121 1.98 -2.26 2.82
CA ALA A 121 2.11 -3.70 2.68
C ALA A 121 3.25 -4.12 1.75
N LEU A 122 3.40 -3.43 0.62
CA LEU A 122 4.49 -3.67 -0.33
C LEU A 122 5.86 -3.42 0.31
N LYS A 123 5.98 -2.36 1.10
CA LYS A 123 7.21 -2.05 1.82
C LYS A 123 7.54 -3.11 2.87
N GLU A 124 6.56 -3.49 3.70
CA GLU A 124 6.73 -4.45 4.80
C GLU A 124 7.02 -5.88 4.32
N THR A 125 6.49 -6.26 3.15
CA THR A 125 6.66 -7.61 2.58
C THR A 125 7.71 -7.70 1.47
N GLY A 126 8.40 -6.61 1.16
CA GLY A 126 9.31 -6.55 0.02
C GLY A 126 8.61 -6.86 -1.31
N TYR A 127 7.51 -6.18 -1.60
CA TYR A 127 6.65 -6.44 -2.78
C TYR A 127 6.11 -7.88 -2.82
N PHE A 128 5.69 -8.41 -1.68
CA PHE A 128 5.24 -9.81 -1.52
C PHE A 128 6.30 -10.87 -1.87
N ALA A 129 7.57 -10.51 -1.78
CA ALA A 129 8.66 -11.48 -1.88
C ALA A 129 8.90 -12.19 -0.55
N TYR A 130 8.60 -11.49 0.55
CA TYR A 130 8.86 -11.92 1.92
C TYR A 130 10.35 -12.20 2.17
N GLY A 131 10.70 -12.72 3.32
CA GLY A 131 12.11 -13.01 3.68
C GLY A 131 12.47 -12.61 5.10
N GLY A 132 11.51 -12.01 5.84
CA GLY A 132 11.61 -11.69 7.25
C GLY A 132 10.92 -12.71 8.15
N ASP A 133 10.46 -12.24 9.33
CA ASP A 133 9.80 -13.07 10.35
C ASP A 133 8.39 -13.52 9.97
N VAL A 134 7.75 -12.83 9.01
CA VAL A 134 6.41 -13.15 8.50
C VAL A 134 6.53 -13.95 7.21
N SER A 135 5.76 -15.02 7.09
CA SER A 135 5.69 -15.87 5.91
C SER A 135 4.39 -15.64 5.11
N PRO A 136 4.38 -15.95 3.80
CA PRO A 136 3.20 -15.74 2.94
C PRO A 136 1.93 -16.42 3.45
N ASP A 137 2.06 -17.61 4.04
CA ASP A 137 0.95 -18.42 4.53
C ASP A 137 0.26 -17.84 5.78
N GLN A 138 0.82 -16.80 6.40
CA GLN A 138 0.19 -16.09 7.50
C GLN A 138 -0.87 -15.07 7.03
N ASN A 139 -0.92 -14.70 5.76
CA ASN A 139 -1.76 -13.63 5.24
C ASN A 139 -1.60 -12.31 6.03
N ASN A 140 -0.40 -12.08 6.56
CA ASN A 140 -0.06 -10.92 7.38
C ASN A 140 0.76 -9.94 6.54
N PHE A 141 0.15 -8.86 6.11
CA PHE A 141 0.72 -7.94 5.13
C PHE A 141 1.46 -6.74 5.75
N CYS A 142 1.42 -6.59 7.06
CA CYS A 142 2.05 -5.46 7.76
C CYS A 142 2.81 -5.86 9.03
N GLY A 143 3.12 -7.15 9.20
CA GLY A 143 3.89 -7.62 10.33
C GLY A 143 3.16 -7.54 11.68
N LEU A 144 1.82 -7.57 11.71
CA LEU A 144 1.05 -7.53 12.94
C LEU A 144 1.53 -8.61 13.92
N GLY A 145 1.85 -8.19 15.15
CA GLY A 145 2.30 -9.09 16.21
C GLY A 145 3.71 -9.65 16.04
N ALA A 146 4.42 -9.35 14.96
CA ALA A 146 5.83 -9.69 14.83
C ALA A 146 6.67 -8.74 15.69
N THR A 147 7.48 -9.29 16.59
CA THR A 147 8.32 -8.51 17.52
C THR A 147 9.81 -8.67 17.23
N GLY A 148 10.17 -9.25 16.10
CA GLY A 148 11.55 -9.65 15.80
C GLY A 148 11.93 -10.97 16.48
N ASN A 149 13.20 -11.34 16.41
CA ASN A 149 13.76 -12.56 17.03
C ASN A 149 13.02 -13.87 16.62
N ARG A 150 12.51 -13.94 15.39
CA ARG A 150 11.74 -15.07 14.85
C ARG A 150 10.40 -15.32 15.55
N VAL A 151 9.86 -14.34 16.25
CA VAL A 151 8.47 -14.43 16.74
C VAL A 151 7.55 -14.25 15.55
N ALA A 152 6.88 -15.33 15.18
CA ALA A 152 5.88 -15.30 14.14
C ALA A 152 4.78 -14.31 14.53
N GLY A 153 4.46 -13.37 13.63
CA GLY A 153 3.35 -12.45 13.79
C GLY A 153 1.98 -13.14 13.75
N ALA A 154 0.92 -12.36 13.77
CA ALA A 154 -0.44 -12.84 13.64
C ALA A 154 -0.65 -13.64 12.33
N ARG A 155 -1.56 -14.60 12.36
CA ARG A 155 -1.97 -15.41 11.21
C ARG A 155 -3.47 -15.20 10.96
N PHE A 156 -3.82 -14.97 9.71
CA PHE A 156 -5.20 -14.78 9.28
C PHE A 156 -5.63 -15.92 8.34
N ALA A 157 -6.87 -16.37 8.48
CA ALA A 157 -7.39 -17.51 7.74
C ALA A 157 -7.46 -17.27 6.23
N THR A 158 -7.68 -16.03 5.81
CA THR A 158 -7.74 -15.64 4.39
C THR A 158 -6.97 -14.35 4.16
N PRO A 159 -6.49 -14.10 2.92
CA PRO A 159 -5.88 -12.82 2.56
C PRO A 159 -6.78 -11.62 2.87
N GLN A 160 -8.09 -11.73 2.62
CA GLN A 160 -9.04 -10.66 2.92
C GLN A 160 -9.08 -10.31 4.42
N LEU A 161 -9.05 -11.31 5.32
CA LEU A 161 -9.00 -11.06 6.76
C LEU A 161 -7.69 -10.40 7.19
N GLY A 162 -6.58 -10.78 6.58
CA GLY A 162 -5.29 -10.12 6.80
C GLY A 162 -5.27 -8.67 6.33
N VAL A 163 -5.87 -8.39 5.18
CA VAL A 163 -6.06 -7.02 4.68
C VAL A 163 -6.95 -6.22 5.64
N ARG A 164 -8.10 -6.78 6.06
CA ARG A 164 -8.99 -6.13 7.04
C ARG A 164 -8.26 -5.77 8.33
N ALA A 165 -7.49 -6.70 8.89
CA ALA A 165 -6.71 -6.45 10.09
C ALA A 165 -5.71 -5.30 9.88
N HIS A 166 -5.03 -5.25 8.74
CA HIS A 166 -4.14 -4.16 8.39
C HIS A 166 -4.86 -2.80 8.29
N ILE A 167 -6.01 -2.76 7.61
CA ILE A 167 -6.82 -1.54 7.49
C ILE A 167 -7.31 -1.06 8.86
N GLN A 168 -7.78 -1.96 9.72
CA GLN A 168 -8.20 -1.62 11.07
C GLN A 168 -7.04 -1.12 11.93
N HIS A 169 -5.85 -1.69 11.75
CA HIS A 169 -4.62 -1.21 12.40
C HIS A 169 -4.31 0.23 12.03
N LEU A 170 -4.41 0.56 10.74
CA LEU A 170 -4.22 1.93 10.27
C LEU A 170 -5.32 2.87 10.77
N LEU A 171 -6.56 2.41 10.82
CA LEU A 171 -7.68 3.18 11.36
C LEU A 171 -7.46 3.55 12.82
N ALA A 172 -6.95 2.62 13.65
CA ALA A 172 -6.66 2.87 15.06
C ALA A 172 -5.62 3.98 15.30
N TYR A 173 -4.74 4.23 14.33
CA TYR A 173 -3.80 5.36 14.37
C TYR A 173 -4.37 6.64 13.77
N ALA A 174 -5.30 6.52 12.83
CA ALA A 174 -5.76 7.64 12.00
C ALA A 174 -7.07 8.26 12.50
N SER A 175 -7.85 7.57 13.32
CA SER A 175 -9.17 7.99 13.73
C SER A 175 -9.52 7.48 15.12
N THR A 176 -10.39 8.20 15.80
CA THR A 176 -11.04 7.76 17.06
C THR A 176 -12.34 6.98 16.80
N GLU A 177 -12.77 6.90 15.53
CA GLU A 177 -13.94 6.13 15.16
C GLU A 177 -13.66 4.62 15.20
N ARG A 178 -14.62 3.86 15.68
CA ARG A 178 -14.50 2.39 15.66
C ARG A 178 -14.70 1.83 14.24
N PRO A 179 -14.09 0.66 13.95
CA PRO A 179 -14.31 0.00 12.67
C PRO A 179 -15.79 -0.27 12.41
N LYS A 180 -16.20 -0.11 11.15
CA LYS A 180 -17.56 -0.45 10.68
C LYS A 180 -17.75 -1.95 10.48
N THR A 181 -16.65 -2.70 10.45
CA THR A 181 -16.63 -4.15 10.28
C THR A 181 -16.19 -4.83 11.58
N ALA A 182 -16.43 -6.16 11.69
CA ALA A 182 -15.95 -6.93 12.82
C ALA A 182 -14.43 -6.77 13.00
N ILE A 183 -14.00 -6.53 14.23
CA ILE A 183 -12.58 -6.30 14.55
C ILE A 183 -11.82 -7.62 14.40
N ILE A 184 -10.81 -7.59 13.54
CA ILE A 184 -9.90 -8.71 13.23
C ILE A 184 -8.48 -8.39 13.68
N ASP A 185 -8.09 -7.10 13.74
CA ASP A 185 -6.78 -6.70 14.25
C ASP A 185 -6.66 -7.06 15.73
N PRO A 186 -5.74 -7.97 16.12
CA PRO A 186 -5.58 -8.38 17.52
C PRO A 186 -5.05 -7.28 18.43
N ARG A 187 -4.59 -6.16 17.86
CA ARG A 187 -4.04 -5.03 18.60
C ARG A 187 -4.94 -3.79 18.60
N TYR A 188 -6.09 -3.86 17.92
CA TYR A 188 -6.96 -2.70 17.75
C TYR A 188 -7.32 -2.04 19.08
N GLU A 189 -7.81 -2.80 20.05
CA GLU A 189 -8.26 -2.24 21.34
C GLU A 189 -7.10 -1.64 22.14
N LEU A 190 -5.90 -2.23 22.06
CA LEU A 190 -4.71 -1.69 22.72
C LEU A 190 -4.25 -0.35 22.15
N LEU A 191 -4.58 -0.06 20.89
CA LEU A 191 -4.25 1.19 20.21
C LEU A 191 -5.34 2.24 20.41
N ALA A 192 -6.61 1.82 20.41
CA ALA A 192 -7.76 2.71 20.55
C ALA A 192 -7.91 3.31 21.96
N GLU A 193 -7.28 2.70 22.98
CA GLU A 193 -7.28 3.20 24.36
C GLU A 193 -6.25 4.31 24.63
N LYS A 194 -5.44 4.70 23.67
CA LYS A 194 -4.39 5.73 23.78
C LYS A 194 -4.84 7.07 23.21
#